data_b74846c2a8a74e476ac865c8b8eb1d57
#
_entry.id   b74846c2a8a74e476ac865c8b8eb1d57
#
_cell.length_a   1.000
_cell.length_b   1.000
_cell.length_c   1.000
_cell.angle_alpha   90.00
_cell.angle_beta   90.00
_cell.angle_gamma   90.00
#
_symmetry.space_group_name_H-M   'P 1'
#
loop_
_entity.id
_entity.type
_entity.pdbx_description
1 polymer ?
#
loop_
_entity_poly.entity_id
_entity_poly.type
_entity_poly.pdbx_seq_one_letter_code
_entity_poly.pdbx_strand_id
1 'polypeptide(L)'
;VSEEEYRLLIDEIHFSKSDFITLFRHNDEYGTVVIQENDLAEYSEQGRKNVLQCGAKTVVCAAMYCEGSYTGAIAYVTCQEKRLWSREDRKLLGEVTKIISAHYAKNQAFNSAYRSIAAESGRDQLTGLSSFSRFRENVEKMLIGGYGPGHAVIYTDFEKFKRINAKYGYRVGDQILRQFSEYVISVLKTDMDVYFTRAISDHFILFTPCDMDVDPETSVLKTNQEFLRQMKEKYPDMELCVRTGIYLITRECNNASEAIDAANYARKYAAGNCETGVKLYDEELKKQSDAE
;
A
#
# COMPACT_ATOMS: atom_id res chain seq x y z
N VAL A 1 -6.72 1.73 -27.43
CA VAL A 1 -6.25 2.01 -26.06
C VAL A 1 -5.16 0.99 -25.79
N SER A 2 -3.95 1.44 -25.51
CA SER A 2 -2.84 0.55 -25.14
C SER A 2 -3.10 -0.05 -23.75
N GLU A 3 -2.43 -1.18 -23.42
CA GLU A 3 -2.56 -1.83 -22.11
C GLU A 3 -2.16 -0.88 -20.97
N GLU A 4 -1.27 0.07 -21.26
CA GLU A 4 -0.78 1.09 -20.34
C GLU A 4 -1.82 2.21 -20.10
N GLU A 5 -2.53 2.66 -21.15
CA GLU A 5 -3.65 3.61 -21.06
C GLU A 5 -4.85 2.99 -20.33
N TYR A 6 -5.09 1.68 -20.52
CA TYR A 6 -6.15 0.97 -19.80
C TYR A 6 -5.88 0.86 -18.29
N ARG A 7 -4.62 0.67 -17.88
CA ARG A 7 -4.22 0.64 -16.45
C ARG A 7 -4.37 2.00 -15.78
N LEU A 8 -4.04 3.09 -16.47
CA LEU A 8 -4.21 4.46 -15.97
C LEU A 8 -5.70 4.82 -15.79
N LEU A 9 -6.58 4.35 -16.67
CA LEU A 9 -8.02 4.57 -16.57
C LEU A 9 -8.68 3.85 -15.39
N ILE A 10 -8.21 2.66 -15.02
CA ILE A 10 -8.78 1.89 -13.89
C ILE A 10 -8.54 2.58 -12.54
N ASP A 11 -7.40 3.23 -12.34
CA ASP A 11 -7.08 3.92 -11.09
C ASP A 11 -7.90 5.23 -10.89
N GLU A 12 -8.51 5.75 -11.96
CA GLU A 12 -9.31 6.99 -11.95
C GLU A 12 -10.84 6.76 -11.95
N ILE A 13 -11.30 5.52 -12.16
CA ILE A 13 -12.72 5.20 -12.25
C ILE A 13 -13.31 4.96 -10.85
N HIS A 14 -13.98 5.96 -10.31
CA HIS A 14 -14.72 5.86 -9.06
C HIS A 14 -16.23 6.00 -9.30
N PHE A 15 -16.99 4.96 -8.95
CA PHE A 15 -18.45 5.02 -8.88
C PHE A 15 -18.92 5.26 -7.45
N SER A 16 -19.86 6.17 -7.27
CA SER A 16 -20.48 6.39 -5.99
C SER A 16 -21.41 5.22 -5.61
N LYS A 17 -21.69 5.07 -4.31
CA LYS A 17 -22.66 4.07 -3.84
C LYS A 17 -24.05 4.27 -4.47
N SER A 18 -24.44 5.51 -4.74
CA SER A 18 -25.70 5.85 -5.41
C SER A 18 -25.74 5.39 -6.86
N ASP A 19 -24.62 5.51 -7.60
CA ASP A 19 -24.53 5.02 -8.98
C ASP A 19 -24.72 3.51 -9.05
N PHE A 20 -24.17 2.76 -8.10
CA PHE A 20 -24.37 1.29 -8.03
C PHE A 20 -25.81 0.91 -7.68
N ILE A 21 -26.46 1.62 -6.76
CA ILE A 21 -27.87 1.38 -6.42
C ILE A 21 -28.76 1.64 -7.66
N THR A 22 -28.49 2.70 -8.40
CA THR A 22 -29.19 3.03 -9.64
C THR A 22 -28.93 1.95 -10.71
N LEU A 23 -27.67 1.55 -10.88
CA LEU A 23 -27.26 0.53 -11.84
C LEU A 23 -28.01 -0.79 -11.66
N PHE A 24 -28.07 -1.31 -10.42
CA PHE A 24 -28.65 -2.62 -10.14
C PHE A 24 -30.14 -2.61 -9.78
N ARG A 25 -30.82 -1.47 -9.91
CA ARG A 25 -32.27 -1.38 -9.69
C ARG A 25 -33.05 -2.24 -10.70
N HIS A 26 -32.52 -2.44 -11.90
CA HIS A 26 -33.13 -3.14 -13.00
C HIS A 26 -32.30 -4.35 -13.47
N ASN A 27 -31.64 -5.05 -12.54
CA ASN A 27 -30.89 -6.27 -12.87
C ASN A 27 -31.85 -7.38 -13.34
N ASP A 28 -31.34 -8.22 -14.24
CA ASP A 28 -32.05 -9.41 -14.71
C ASP A 28 -31.96 -10.58 -13.69
N GLU A 29 -32.55 -11.71 -14.04
CA GLU A 29 -32.53 -12.95 -13.26
C GLU A 29 -31.13 -13.51 -12.99
N TYR A 30 -30.10 -13.06 -13.73
CA TYR A 30 -28.68 -13.46 -13.59
C TYR A 30 -27.86 -12.47 -12.75
N GLY A 31 -28.50 -11.39 -12.26
CA GLY A 31 -27.81 -10.31 -11.53
C GLY A 31 -26.97 -9.42 -12.45
N THR A 32 -27.31 -9.39 -13.77
CA THR A 32 -26.61 -8.56 -14.75
C THR A 32 -27.46 -7.38 -15.21
N VAL A 33 -26.80 -6.29 -15.57
CA VAL A 33 -27.40 -5.10 -16.16
C VAL A 33 -26.63 -4.73 -17.42
N VAL A 34 -27.35 -4.51 -18.53
CA VAL A 34 -26.75 -3.95 -19.75
C VAL A 34 -26.89 -2.45 -19.71
N ILE A 35 -25.79 -1.73 -19.76
CA ILE A 35 -25.80 -0.26 -19.84
C ILE A 35 -25.84 0.15 -21.29
N GLN A 36 -26.87 0.89 -21.69
CA GLN A 36 -27.02 1.51 -22.99
C GLN A 36 -26.82 3.03 -22.88
N GLU A 37 -26.56 3.64 -24.02
CA GLU A 37 -26.30 5.08 -24.11
C GLU A 37 -27.45 5.95 -23.51
N ASN A 38 -28.70 5.51 -23.66
CA ASN A 38 -29.87 6.18 -23.12
C ASN A 38 -29.96 6.08 -21.59
N ASP A 39 -29.41 5.03 -20.99
CA ASP A 39 -29.45 4.80 -19.56
C ASP A 39 -28.48 5.72 -18.80
N LEU A 40 -27.48 6.27 -19.50
CA LEU A 40 -26.48 7.18 -18.92
C LEU A 40 -27.11 8.47 -18.33
N ALA A 41 -28.32 8.82 -18.71
CA ALA A 41 -29.01 9.98 -18.17
C ALA A 41 -29.38 9.82 -16.67
N GLU A 42 -29.52 8.57 -16.20
CA GLU A 42 -29.87 8.23 -14.82
C GLU A 42 -28.67 8.23 -13.86
N TYR A 43 -27.45 8.28 -14.41
CA TYR A 43 -26.21 8.23 -13.61
C TYR A 43 -25.73 9.61 -13.20
N SER A 44 -24.94 9.67 -12.13
CA SER A 44 -24.23 10.90 -11.75
C SER A 44 -23.35 11.41 -12.87
N GLU A 45 -23.00 12.70 -12.83
CA GLU A 45 -22.11 13.30 -13.83
C GLU A 45 -20.76 12.56 -13.90
N GLN A 46 -20.24 12.15 -12.74
CA GLN A 46 -18.99 11.40 -12.65
C GLN A 46 -19.16 9.98 -13.22
N GLY A 47 -20.25 9.28 -12.90
CA GLY A 47 -20.55 7.96 -13.44
C GLY A 47 -20.65 7.97 -14.97
N ARG A 48 -21.30 8.98 -15.55
CA ARG A 48 -21.36 9.19 -17.00
C ARG A 48 -19.99 9.41 -17.61
N LYS A 49 -19.17 10.29 -17.03
CA LYS A 49 -17.80 10.54 -17.48
C LYS A 49 -16.98 9.28 -17.50
N ASN A 50 -17.06 8.49 -16.43
CA ASN A 50 -16.31 7.23 -16.30
C ASN A 50 -16.65 6.23 -17.41
N VAL A 51 -17.93 6.03 -17.70
CA VAL A 51 -18.36 5.13 -18.80
C VAL A 51 -17.89 5.63 -20.16
N LEU A 52 -17.98 6.95 -20.42
CA LEU A 52 -17.56 7.55 -21.69
C LEU A 52 -16.03 7.53 -21.87
N GLN A 53 -15.25 7.77 -20.81
CA GLN A 53 -13.78 7.76 -20.86
C GLN A 53 -13.21 6.36 -21.18
N CYS A 54 -13.90 5.28 -20.77
CA CYS A 54 -13.49 3.93 -21.12
C CYS A 54 -13.57 3.61 -22.62
N GLY A 55 -14.12 4.49 -23.47
CA GLY A 55 -14.37 4.24 -24.88
C GLY A 55 -15.35 3.06 -25.13
N ALA A 56 -16.15 2.74 -24.12
CA ALA A 56 -17.06 1.61 -24.14
C ALA A 56 -18.17 1.80 -25.16
N LYS A 57 -18.39 0.81 -26.02
CA LYS A 57 -19.52 0.76 -26.98
C LYS A 57 -20.74 0.08 -26.35
N THR A 58 -20.50 -0.96 -25.57
CA THR A 58 -21.54 -1.61 -24.75
C THR A 58 -20.89 -2.15 -23.47
N VAL A 59 -21.62 -2.09 -22.38
CA VAL A 59 -21.19 -2.56 -21.06
C VAL A 59 -22.22 -3.49 -20.47
N VAL A 60 -21.79 -4.62 -19.92
CA VAL A 60 -22.59 -5.44 -19.01
C VAL A 60 -21.95 -5.40 -17.63
N CYS A 61 -22.70 -4.99 -16.64
CA CYS A 61 -22.27 -5.04 -15.24
C CYS A 61 -22.94 -6.23 -14.55
N ALA A 62 -22.17 -6.97 -13.76
CA ALA A 62 -22.67 -8.03 -12.90
C ALA A 62 -22.30 -7.76 -11.44
N ALA A 63 -23.31 -7.83 -10.55
CA ALA A 63 -23.13 -7.52 -9.13
C ALA A 63 -22.39 -8.64 -8.41
N MET A 64 -21.47 -8.25 -7.52
CA MET A 64 -20.76 -9.14 -6.62
C MET A 64 -21.39 -9.07 -5.21
N TYR A 65 -21.64 -10.23 -4.63
CA TYR A 65 -22.19 -10.34 -3.27
C TYR A 65 -21.30 -11.23 -2.41
N CYS A 66 -21.17 -10.86 -1.13
CA CYS A 66 -20.55 -11.66 -0.09
C CYS A 66 -21.56 -11.79 1.07
N GLU A 67 -21.94 -13.02 1.44
CA GLU A 67 -22.89 -13.29 2.53
C GLU A 67 -24.19 -12.48 2.41
N GLY A 68 -24.69 -12.32 1.17
CA GLY A 68 -25.91 -11.55 0.89
C GLY A 68 -25.73 -10.04 0.85
N SER A 69 -24.55 -9.52 1.19
CA SER A 69 -24.23 -8.10 1.12
C SER A 69 -23.54 -7.75 -0.18
N TYR A 70 -23.96 -6.64 -0.81
CA TYR A 70 -23.32 -6.12 -2.01
C TYR A 70 -21.90 -5.65 -1.71
N THR A 71 -20.90 -6.16 -2.46
CA THR A 71 -19.47 -5.87 -2.28
C THR A 71 -18.82 -5.16 -3.46
N GLY A 72 -19.48 -5.14 -4.62
CA GLY A 72 -18.94 -4.51 -5.82
C GLY A 72 -19.61 -5.02 -7.09
N ALA A 73 -19.02 -4.69 -8.24
CA ALA A 73 -19.48 -5.16 -9.54
C ALA A 73 -18.30 -5.44 -10.46
N ILE A 74 -18.52 -6.34 -11.43
CA ILE A 74 -17.62 -6.56 -12.55
C ILE A 74 -18.27 -6.00 -13.80
N ALA A 75 -17.54 -5.15 -14.53
CA ALA A 75 -17.95 -4.61 -15.81
C ALA A 75 -17.26 -5.37 -16.95
N TYR A 76 -18.06 -5.89 -17.85
CA TYR A 76 -17.62 -6.51 -19.11
C TYR A 76 -17.86 -5.51 -20.25
N VAL A 77 -16.78 -5.07 -20.88
CA VAL A 77 -16.79 -3.92 -21.79
C VAL A 77 -16.42 -4.37 -23.21
N THR A 78 -17.14 -3.86 -24.20
CA THR A 78 -16.71 -3.96 -25.61
C THR A 78 -16.39 -2.56 -26.13
N CYS A 79 -15.16 -2.39 -26.66
CA CYS A 79 -14.65 -1.08 -27.11
C CYS A 79 -14.62 -0.94 -28.64
N GLN A 80 -14.62 -2.04 -29.39
CA GLN A 80 -14.50 -2.01 -30.86
C GLN A 80 -15.86 -1.86 -31.54
N GLU A 81 -16.84 -2.69 -31.17
CA GLU A 81 -18.16 -2.74 -31.79
C GLU A 81 -19.27 -2.76 -30.74
N LYS A 82 -20.47 -2.25 -31.12
CA LYS A 82 -21.69 -2.44 -30.34
C LYS A 82 -22.08 -3.91 -30.37
N ARG A 83 -22.06 -4.59 -29.22
CA ARG A 83 -22.47 -5.96 -29.06
C ARG A 83 -23.87 -6.04 -28.46
N LEU A 84 -24.76 -6.84 -29.09
CA LEU A 84 -25.99 -7.26 -28.46
C LEU A 84 -25.70 -8.46 -27.56
N TRP A 85 -25.86 -8.27 -26.27
CA TRP A 85 -25.64 -9.31 -25.25
C TRP A 85 -26.85 -10.23 -25.19
N SER A 86 -26.69 -11.49 -25.65
CA SER A 86 -27.74 -12.50 -25.61
C SER A 86 -28.07 -12.90 -24.16
N ARG A 87 -29.20 -13.59 -23.97
CA ARG A 87 -29.54 -14.15 -22.65
C ARG A 87 -28.49 -15.15 -22.17
N GLU A 88 -27.90 -15.91 -23.05
CA GLU A 88 -26.84 -16.89 -22.77
C GLU A 88 -25.54 -16.20 -22.36
N ASP A 89 -25.13 -15.13 -23.07
CA ASP A 89 -23.98 -14.31 -22.67
C ASP A 89 -24.15 -13.79 -21.24
N ARG A 90 -25.27 -13.16 -20.92
CA ARG A 90 -25.56 -12.59 -19.61
C ARG A 90 -25.59 -13.64 -18.51
N LYS A 91 -26.19 -14.81 -18.79
CA LYS A 91 -26.16 -15.95 -17.87
C LYS A 91 -24.73 -16.39 -17.59
N LEU A 92 -23.89 -16.56 -18.62
CA LEU A 92 -22.49 -16.95 -18.49
C LEU A 92 -21.71 -15.92 -17.65
N LEU A 93 -21.87 -14.62 -17.96
CA LEU A 93 -21.19 -13.55 -17.23
C LEU A 93 -21.63 -13.50 -15.76
N GLY A 94 -22.92 -13.71 -15.48
CA GLY A 94 -23.43 -13.83 -14.11
C GLY A 94 -22.82 -15.01 -13.35
N GLU A 95 -22.70 -16.18 -13.97
CA GLU A 95 -22.07 -17.35 -13.34
C GLU A 95 -20.56 -17.14 -13.08
N VAL A 96 -19.84 -16.57 -14.05
CA VAL A 96 -18.41 -16.21 -13.88
C VAL A 96 -18.25 -15.20 -12.74
N THR A 97 -19.13 -14.20 -12.67
CA THR A 97 -19.10 -13.21 -11.58
C THR A 97 -19.36 -13.85 -10.21
N LYS A 98 -20.26 -14.82 -10.10
CA LYS A 98 -20.48 -15.58 -8.85
C LYS A 98 -19.22 -16.32 -8.39
N ILE A 99 -18.51 -16.96 -9.32
CA ILE A 99 -17.26 -17.67 -9.03
C ILE A 99 -16.19 -16.68 -8.53
N ILE A 100 -16.02 -15.54 -9.21
CA ILE A 100 -15.09 -14.49 -8.80
C ILE A 100 -15.49 -13.91 -7.43
N SER A 101 -16.79 -13.64 -7.21
CA SER A 101 -17.33 -13.19 -5.92
C SER A 101 -16.99 -14.14 -4.78
N ALA A 102 -17.22 -15.45 -4.99
CA ALA A 102 -16.92 -16.47 -3.97
C ALA A 102 -15.43 -16.53 -3.66
N HIS A 103 -14.57 -16.44 -4.69
CA HIS A 103 -13.13 -16.42 -4.50
C HIS A 103 -12.67 -15.15 -3.77
N TYR A 104 -13.22 -14.00 -4.14
CA TYR A 104 -12.95 -12.72 -3.47
C TYR A 104 -13.37 -12.76 -1.99
N ALA A 105 -14.57 -13.25 -1.69
CA ALA A 105 -15.07 -13.41 -0.33
C ALA A 105 -14.18 -14.32 0.51
N LYS A 106 -13.76 -15.48 -0.07
CA LYS A 106 -12.83 -16.40 0.59
C LYS A 106 -11.48 -15.75 0.90
N ASN A 107 -10.93 -14.99 -0.03
CA ASN A 107 -9.68 -14.26 0.18
C ASN A 107 -9.82 -13.16 1.24
N GLN A 108 -10.94 -12.43 1.29
CA GLN A 108 -11.22 -11.43 2.31
C GLN A 108 -11.34 -12.07 3.70
N ALA A 109 -12.08 -13.17 3.83
CA ALA A 109 -12.20 -13.90 5.10
C ALA A 109 -10.84 -14.46 5.56
N PHE A 110 -10.06 -15.04 4.63
CA PHE A 110 -8.71 -15.53 4.92
C PHE A 110 -7.81 -14.39 5.40
N ASN A 111 -7.77 -13.26 4.70
CA ASN A 111 -6.95 -12.11 5.07
C ASN A 111 -7.39 -11.50 6.41
N SER A 112 -8.69 -11.49 6.71
CA SER A 112 -9.21 -11.01 8.00
C SER A 112 -8.80 -11.93 9.16
N ALA A 113 -9.00 -13.26 9.01
CA ALA A 113 -8.56 -14.24 10.00
C ALA A 113 -7.03 -14.19 10.20
N TYR A 114 -6.29 -14.04 9.10
CA TYR A 114 -4.85 -13.93 9.10
C TYR A 114 -4.36 -12.68 9.86
N ARG A 115 -5.02 -11.52 9.64
CA ARG A 115 -4.73 -10.28 10.38
C ARG A 115 -5.02 -10.41 11.87
N SER A 116 -6.10 -11.10 12.24
CA SER A 116 -6.45 -11.35 13.65
C SER A 116 -5.38 -12.20 14.36
N ILE A 117 -4.93 -13.28 13.72
CA ILE A 117 -3.86 -14.15 14.25
C ILE A 117 -2.53 -13.37 14.34
N ALA A 118 -2.22 -12.52 13.35
CA ALA A 118 -1.03 -11.67 13.37
C ALA A 118 -1.07 -10.66 14.51
N ALA A 119 -2.23 -10.05 14.76
CA ALA A 119 -2.44 -9.12 15.87
C ALA A 119 -2.27 -9.82 17.22
N GLU A 120 -2.78 -11.05 17.38
CA GLU A 120 -2.61 -11.85 18.60
C GLU A 120 -1.17 -12.31 18.81
N SER A 121 -0.45 -12.67 17.74
CA SER A 121 0.97 -13.08 17.85
C SER A 121 1.92 -11.91 18.12
N GLY A 122 1.46 -10.65 17.92
CA GLY A 122 2.27 -9.44 18.05
C GLY A 122 3.45 -9.35 17.07
N ARG A 123 3.40 -10.10 15.95
CA ARG A 123 4.44 -10.16 14.93
C ARG A 123 3.90 -9.97 13.52
N ASP A 124 4.70 -9.34 12.64
CA ASP A 124 4.48 -9.32 11.19
C ASP A 124 4.79 -10.71 10.60
N GLN A 125 3.87 -11.26 9.87
CA GLN A 125 3.99 -12.65 9.40
C GLN A 125 4.95 -12.82 8.22
N LEU A 126 5.20 -11.77 7.45
CA LEU A 126 6.14 -11.84 6.36
C LEU A 126 7.58 -11.82 6.86
N THR A 127 7.87 -10.90 7.79
CA THR A 127 9.25 -10.60 8.22
C THR A 127 9.58 -11.14 9.61
N GLY A 128 8.58 -11.54 10.41
CA GLY A 128 8.75 -11.95 11.81
C GLY A 128 9.03 -10.80 12.78
N LEU A 129 9.11 -9.56 12.29
CA LEU A 129 9.29 -8.37 13.11
C LEU A 129 8.11 -8.16 14.07
N SER A 130 8.27 -7.28 15.05
CA SER A 130 7.14 -6.86 15.89
C SER A 130 6.01 -6.27 15.05
N SER A 131 4.75 -6.53 15.42
CA SER A 131 3.63 -5.84 14.79
C SER A 131 3.72 -4.33 15.04
N PHE A 132 3.15 -3.52 14.14
CA PHE A 132 3.17 -2.07 14.28
C PHE A 132 2.53 -1.60 15.60
N SER A 133 1.46 -2.24 16.04
CA SER A 133 0.81 -1.93 17.32
C SER A 133 1.76 -2.14 18.50
N ARG A 134 2.46 -3.29 18.52
CA ARG A 134 3.43 -3.62 19.58
C ARG A 134 4.66 -2.72 19.54
N PHE A 135 5.14 -2.40 18.34
CA PHE A 135 6.21 -1.43 18.14
C PHE A 135 5.84 -0.07 18.78
N ARG A 136 4.68 0.47 18.38
CA ARG A 136 4.21 1.77 18.88
C ARG A 136 4.06 1.79 20.40
N GLU A 137 3.46 0.74 20.97
CA GLU A 137 3.31 0.60 22.42
C GLU A 137 4.65 0.60 23.16
N ASN A 138 5.66 -0.10 22.62
CA ASN A 138 6.99 -0.16 23.23
C ASN A 138 7.70 1.20 23.12
N VAL A 139 7.66 1.85 21.96
CA VAL A 139 8.23 3.19 21.77
C VAL A 139 7.55 4.21 22.69
N GLU A 140 6.21 4.17 22.79
CA GLU A 140 5.45 5.03 23.71
C GLU A 140 5.92 4.88 25.17
N LYS A 141 6.12 3.65 25.63
CA LYS A 141 6.64 3.36 26.98
C LYS A 141 8.05 3.95 27.19
N MET A 142 8.92 3.87 26.19
CA MET A 142 10.26 4.46 26.23
C MET A 142 10.19 5.99 26.33
N LEU A 143 9.34 6.63 25.53
CA LEU A 143 9.19 8.09 25.54
C LEU A 143 8.61 8.60 26.86
N ILE A 144 7.52 7.99 27.34
CA ILE A 144 6.88 8.35 28.63
C ILE A 144 7.85 8.10 29.80
N GLY A 145 8.66 7.06 29.73
CA GLY A 145 9.69 6.76 30.74
C GLY A 145 10.89 7.70 30.73
N GLY A 146 10.97 8.64 29.78
CA GLY A 146 12.08 9.59 29.64
C GLY A 146 13.35 8.98 29.00
N TYR A 147 13.24 7.79 28.41
CA TYR A 147 14.37 7.09 27.76
C TYR A 147 14.47 7.40 26.24
N GLY A 148 13.68 8.37 25.75
CA GLY A 148 13.67 8.76 24.33
C GLY A 148 14.94 9.49 23.86
N PRO A 149 15.46 10.51 24.59
CA PRO A 149 16.64 11.23 24.16
C PRO A 149 17.85 10.32 23.95
N GLY A 150 18.59 10.56 22.85
CA GLY A 150 19.67 9.68 22.41
C GLY A 150 19.21 8.52 21.52
N HIS A 151 17.93 8.50 21.13
CA HIS A 151 17.36 7.57 20.16
C HIS A 151 16.87 8.31 18.92
N ALA A 152 16.71 7.54 17.84
CA ALA A 152 16.10 8.00 16.59
C ALA A 152 14.95 7.10 16.16
N VAL A 153 13.95 7.70 15.53
CA VAL A 153 12.99 6.98 14.68
C VAL A 153 13.44 7.10 13.25
N ILE A 154 13.58 5.97 12.57
CA ILE A 154 14.00 5.86 11.18
C ILE A 154 12.86 5.24 10.38
N TYR A 155 12.31 5.97 9.42
CA TYR A 155 11.21 5.54 8.57
C TYR A 155 11.73 5.26 7.16
N THR A 156 11.63 4.02 6.71
CA THR A 156 12.14 3.57 5.41
C THR A 156 11.02 3.08 4.52
N ASP A 157 11.07 3.42 3.24
CA ASP A 157 10.11 3.08 2.20
C ASP A 157 10.83 2.67 0.91
N PHE A 158 10.31 1.66 0.23
CA PHE A 158 10.78 1.23 -1.09
C PHE A 158 9.99 1.94 -2.18
N GLU A 159 10.58 2.95 -2.79
CA GLU A 159 9.92 3.76 -3.81
C GLU A 159 9.53 2.90 -5.03
N LYS A 160 8.28 3.05 -5.49
CA LYS A 160 7.74 2.32 -6.65
C LYS A 160 7.77 0.79 -6.51
N PHE A 161 7.73 0.25 -5.30
CA PHE A 161 7.77 -1.19 -5.03
C PHE A 161 6.71 -2.00 -5.79
N LYS A 162 5.56 -1.38 -6.09
CA LYS A 162 4.53 -1.99 -6.96
C LYS A 162 5.09 -2.38 -8.35
N ARG A 163 6.05 -1.62 -8.90
CA ARG A 163 6.71 -1.97 -10.19
C ARG A 163 7.56 -3.22 -10.06
N ILE A 164 8.24 -3.38 -8.93
CA ILE A 164 9.00 -4.60 -8.62
C ILE A 164 8.07 -5.81 -8.59
N ASN A 165 6.94 -5.70 -7.87
CA ASN A 165 5.94 -6.76 -7.82
C ASN A 165 5.34 -7.07 -9.20
N ALA A 166 5.08 -6.05 -10.02
CA ALA A 166 4.55 -6.23 -11.37
C ALA A 166 5.56 -6.93 -12.31
N LYS A 167 6.86 -6.58 -12.22
CA LYS A 167 7.90 -7.11 -13.11
C LYS A 167 8.40 -8.49 -12.68
N TYR A 168 8.61 -8.71 -11.37
CA TYR A 168 9.25 -9.91 -10.82
C TYR A 168 8.30 -10.83 -10.04
N GLY A 169 7.06 -10.40 -9.83
CA GLY A 169 6.05 -11.13 -9.05
C GLY A 169 6.14 -10.88 -7.54
N TYR A 170 5.01 -11.05 -6.85
CA TYR A 170 4.89 -10.83 -5.39
C TYR A 170 5.86 -11.69 -4.55
N ARG A 171 6.17 -12.91 -5.02
CA ARG A 171 7.12 -13.80 -4.34
C ARG A 171 8.52 -13.20 -4.23
N VAL A 172 8.99 -12.51 -5.28
CA VAL A 172 10.29 -11.83 -5.27
C VAL A 172 10.22 -10.58 -4.39
N GLY A 173 9.14 -9.80 -4.47
CA GLY A 173 8.92 -8.68 -3.56
C GLY A 173 8.95 -9.09 -2.09
N ASP A 174 8.23 -10.14 -1.73
CA ASP A 174 8.25 -10.70 -0.36
C ASP A 174 9.64 -11.12 0.09
N GLN A 175 10.44 -11.71 -0.80
CA GLN A 175 11.84 -12.05 -0.50
C GLN A 175 12.70 -10.82 -0.24
N ILE A 176 12.53 -9.74 -1.00
CA ILE A 176 13.25 -8.48 -0.79
C ILE A 176 12.92 -7.90 0.60
N LEU A 177 11.64 -7.86 0.97
CA LEU A 177 11.22 -7.33 2.27
C LEU A 177 11.75 -8.17 3.45
N ARG A 178 11.78 -9.51 3.32
CA ARG A 178 12.43 -10.38 4.32
C ARG A 178 13.92 -10.11 4.40
N GLN A 179 14.62 -10.05 3.27
CA GLN A 179 16.06 -9.80 3.23
C GLN A 179 16.41 -8.43 3.81
N PHE A 180 15.59 -7.40 3.58
CA PHE A 180 15.79 -6.11 4.21
C PHE A 180 15.67 -6.19 5.74
N SER A 181 14.63 -6.86 6.25
CA SER A 181 14.47 -7.01 7.69
C SER A 181 15.62 -7.80 8.34
N GLU A 182 16.06 -8.88 7.72
CA GLU A 182 17.20 -9.70 8.18
C GLU A 182 18.51 -8.90 8.14
N TYR A 183 18.73 -8.15 7.06
CA TYR A 183 19.90 -7.30 6.93
C TYR A 183 19.95 -6.21 8.00
N VAL A 184 18.88 -5.45 8.20
CA VAL A 184 18.81 -4.40 9.24
C VAL A 184 19.07 -5.01 10.62
N ILE A 185 18.44 -6.14 10.97
CA ILE A 185 18.70 -6.85 12.23
C ILE A 185 20.17 -7.22 12.37
N SER A 186 20.82 -7.66 11.28
CA SER A 186 22.23 -8.10 11.32
C SER A 186 23.23 -6.97 11.58
N VAL A 187 22.87 -5.73 11.21
CA VAL A 187 23.73 -4.55 11.42
C VAL A 187 23.43 -3.83 12.75
N LEU A 188 22.28 -4.11 13.37
CA LEU A 188 21.93 -3.55 14.68
C LEU A 188 22.70 -4.24 15.79
N LYS A 189 23.17 -3.46 16.77
CA LYS A 189 23.74 -4.00 18.02
C LYS A 189 22.60 -4.50 18.90
N THR A 190 22.54 -5.80 19.14
CA THR A 190 21.41 -6.50 19.78
C THR A 190 21.22 -6.23 21.28
N ASP A 191 22.15 -5.56 21.94
CA ASP A 191 22.15 -5.37 23.40
C ASP A 191 21.46 -4.08 23.87
N MET A 192 20.72 -3.40 22.98
CA MET A 192 20.13 -2.09 23.24
C MET A 192 18.62 -2.10 23.02
N ASP A 193 17.93 -1.10 23.53
CA ASP A 193 16.49 -0.86 23.36
C ASP A 193 16.18 -0.51 21.90
N VAL A 194 16.11 -1.55 21.07
CA VAL A 194 15.82 -1.47 19.64
C VAL A 194 14.46 -2.08 19.34
N TYR A 195 13.61 -1.32 18.68
CA TYR A 195 12.31 -1.80 18.21
C TYR A 195 12.24 -1.64 16.69
N PHE A 196 11.91 -2.70 15.99
CA PHE A 196 11.83 -2.72 14.54
C PHE A 196 10.53 -3.34 14.08
N THR A 197 9.85 -2.70 13.14
CA THR A 197 8.57 -3.14 12.60
C THR A 197 8.48 -2.91 11.10
N ARG A 198 7.66 -3.72 10.44
CA ARG A 198 7.08 -3.43 9.14
C ARG A 198 5.69 -2.87 9.37
N ALA A 199 5.49 -1.58 9.07
CA ALA A 199 4.24 -0.88 9.40
C ALA A 199 3.10 -1.24 8.44
N ILE A 200 3.33 -1.08 7.15
CA ILE A 200 2.36 -1.39 6.09
C ILE A 200 3.10 -1.61 4.76
N SER A 201 2.68 -2.59 3.97
CA SER A 201 3.24 -2.87 2.63
C SER A 201 4.76 -3.00 2.64
N ASP A 202 5.47 -2.01 2.15
CA ASP A 202 6.92 -1.89 1.98
C ASP A 202 7.56 -0.84 2.91
N HIS A 203 6.81 -0.38 3.92
CA HIS A 203 7.27 0.60 4.90
C HIS A 203 7.80 -0.06 6.16
N PHE A 204 9.00 0.34 6.58
CA PHE A 204 9.65 -0.13 7.79
C PHE A 204 9.93 1.02 8.75
N ILE A 205 9.81 0.77 10.05
CA ILE A 205 10.09 1.77 11.08
C ILE A 205 10.99 1.13 12.13
N LEU A 206 12.09 1.82 12.42
CA LEU A 206 13.08 1.42 13.40
C LEU A 206 13.17 2.50 14.48
N PHE A 207 13.13 2.12 15.75
CA PHE A 207 13.52 2.91 16.88
C PHE A 207 14.83 2.34 17.43
N THR A 208 15.87 3.16 17.52
CA THR A 208 17.23 2.70 17.87
C THR A 208 18.01 3.78 18.58
N PRO A 209 18.93 3.44 19.49
CA PRO A 209 19.92 4.39 19.97
C PRO A 209 20.68 5.03 18.81
N CYS A 210 20.96 6.32 18.94
CA CYS A 210 21.70 7.11 17.96
C CYS A 210 23.00 7.60 18.59
N ASP A 211 24.12 7.26 17.95
CA ASP A 211 25.41 7.80 18.33
C ASP A 211 25.50 9.26 17.85
N MET A 212 25.52 10.19 18.79
CA MET A 212 25.54 11.63 18.49
C MET A 212 26.88 12.10 17.92
N ASP A 213 27.93 11.29 17.99
CA ASP A 213 29.24 11.58 17.39
C ASP A 213 29.30 11.18 15.90
N VAL A 214 28.28 10.48 15.40
CA VAL A 214 28.19 10.05 14.02
C VAL A 214 27.00 10.73 13.36
N ASP A 215 27.22 11.32 12.18
CA ASP A 215 26.12 11.89 11.39
C ASP A 215 25.10 10.81 11.01
N PRO A 216 23.84 10.93 11.49
CA PRO A 216 22.83 9.91 11.30
C PRO A 216 22.45 9.70 9.81
N GLU A 217 22.43 10.77 9.01
CA GLU A 217 22.14 10.66 7.58
C GLU A 217 23.18 9.81 6.86
N THR A 218 24.46 10.07 7.12
CA THR A 218 25.58 9.33 6.55
C THR A 218 25.56 7.85 6.97
N SER A 219 25.25 7.58 8.25
CA SER A 219 25.20 6.21 8.77
C SER A 219 24.09 5.39 8.10
N VAL A 220 22.87 5.94 8.05
CA VAL A 220 21.72 5.29 7.43
C VAL A 220 21.90 5.17 5.92
N LEU A 221 22.48 6.18 5.27
CA LEU A 221 22.78 6.14 3.84
C LEU A 221 23.71 4.97 3.48
N LYS A 222 24.79 4.78 4.25
CA LYS A 222 25.71 3.65 4.07
C LYS A 222 25.01 2.30 4.22
N THR A 223 24.15 2.18 5.24
CA THR A 223 23.35 0.96 5.47
C THR A 223 22.44 0.66 4.28
N ASN A 224 21.73 1.66 3.78
CA ASN A 224 20.86 1.49 2.62
C ASN A 224 21.65 1.14 1.35
N GLN A 225 22.77 1.81 1.10
CA GLN A 225 23.64 1.55 -0.05
C GLN A 225 24.19 0.12 -0.06
N GLU A 226 24.61 -0.38 1.09
CA GLU A 226 25.13 -1.75 1.20
C GLU A 226 24.02 -2.79 0.94
N PHE A 227 22.81 -2.57 1.48
CA PHE A 227 21.67 -3.43 1.15
C PHE A 227 21.36 -3.42 -0.35
N LEU A 228 21.30 -2.24 -0.97
CA LEU A 228 21.04 -2.11 -2.41
C LEU A 228 22.14 -2.77 -3.25
N ARG A 229 23.41 -2.67 -2.83
CA ARG A 229 24.53 -3.37 -3.48
C ARG A 229 24.32 -4.88 -3.48
N GLN A 230 23.94 -5.47 -2.35
CA GLN A 230 23.63 -6.91 -2.23
C GLN A 230 22.43 -7.30 -3.11
N MET A 231 21.40 -6.47 -3.16
CA MET A 231 20.26 -6.71 -4.04
C MET A 231 20.62 -6.65 -5.52
N LYS A 232 21.49 -5.71 -5.92
CA LYS A 232 21.96 -5.57 -7.30
C LYS A 232 22.83 -6.74 -7.75
N GLU A 233 23.62 -7.32 -6.84
CA GLU A 233 24.37 -8.56 -7.13
C GLU A 233 23.44 -9.74 -7.41
N LYS A 234 22.34 -9.83 -6.66
CA LYS A 234 21.35 -10.91 -6.80
C LYS A 234 20.39 -10.70 -7.96
N TYR A 235 20.06 -9.44 -8.25
CA TYR A 235 19.10 -9.03 -9.26
C TYR A 235 19.67 -7.86 -10.09
N PRO A 236 20.58 -8.10 -11.05
CA PRO A 236 21.31 -7.05 -11.75
C PRO A 236 20.43 -6.02 -12.49
N ASP A 237 19.29 -6.47 -13.00
CA ASP A 237 18.36 -5.65 -13.78
C ASP A 237 17.24 -5.03 -12.93
N MET A 238 17.35 -5.12 -11.59
CA MET A 238 16.34 -4.58 -10.68
C MET A 238 16.70 -3.15 -10.26
N GLU A 239 15.80 -2.24 -10.55
CA GLU A 239 15.86 -0.86 -10.05
C GLU A 239 15.13 -0.76 -8.72
N LEU A 240 15.83 -1.02 -7.63
CA LEU A 240 15.31 -0.87 -6.28
C LEU A 240 15.72 0.50 -5.73
N CYS A 241 14.76 1.24 -5.19
CA CYS A 241 14.98 2.56 -4.65
C CYS A 241 14.47 2.64 -3.20
N VAL A 242 15.30 3.19 -2.30
CA VAL A 242 14.99 3.30 -0.88
C VAL A 242 14.99 4.77 -0.45
N ARG A 243 13.93 5.21 0.22
CA ARG A 243 13.81 6.53 0.82
C ARG A 243 13.69 6.41 2.33
N THR A 244 14.46 7.19 3.04
CA THR A 244 14.50 7.11 4.51
C THR A 244 14.44 8.50 5.13
N GLY A 245 13.56 8.67 6.11
CA GLY A 245 13.52 9.84 6.97
C GLY A 245 13.96 9.47 8.38
N ILE A 246 14.62 10.38 9.06
CA ILE A 246 15.15 10.23 10.41
C ILE A 246 14.57 11.33 11.29
N TYR A 247 14.10 10.97 12.46
CA TYR A 247 13.75 11.90 13.51
C TYR A 247 14.56 11.58 14.78
N LEU A 248 15.37 12.53 15.24
CA LEU A 248 16.07 12.42 16.52
C LEU A 248 15.12 12.79 17.65
N ILE A 249 14.95 11.88 18.61
CA ILE A 249 14.02 12.09 19.72
C ILE A 249 14.51 13.24 20.60
N THR A 250 13.67 14.25 20.75
CA THR A 250 13.89 15.38 21.65
C THR A 250 13.30 15.10 23.05
N ARG A 251 13.65 15.88 24.04
CA ARG A 251 13.10 15.78 25.41
C ARG A 251 11.60 16.12 25.45
N GLU A 252 11.10 16.84 24.48
CA GLU A 252 9.70 17.28 24.39
C GLU A 252 8.81 16.21 23.72
N CYS A 253 9.41 15.30 22.95
CA CYS A 253 8.69 14.24 22.27
C CYS A 253 8.29 13.15 23.27
N ASN A 254 7.00 13.05 23.55
CA ASN A 254 6.43 12.06 24.46
C ASN A 254 5.38 11.16 23.77
N ASN A 255 5.25 11.25 22.47
CA ASN A 255 4.25 10.58 21.67
C ASN A 255 4.91 9.82 20.49
N ALA A 256 4.73 8.52 20.45
CA ALA A 256 5.29 7.68 19.40
C ALA A 256 4.75 8.01 18.00
N SER A 257 3.46 8.42 17.88
CA SER A 257 2.88 8.79 16.59
C SER A 257 3.55 10.06 16.05
N GLU A 258 3.77 11.07 16.88
CA GLU A 258 4.48 12.30 16.50
C GLU A 258 5.89 12.01 15.97
N ALA A 259 6.65 11.16 16.67
CA ALA A 259 7.99 10.76 16.25
C ALA A 259 7.98 10.02 14.90
N ILE A 260 7.00 9.14 14.69
CA ILE A 260 6.82 8.39 13.45
C ILE A 260 6.44 9.34 12.31
N ASP A 261 5.50 10.26 12.55
CA ASP A 261 5.03 11.22 11.55
C ASP A 261 6.14 12.18 11.14
N ALA A 262 6.96 12.66 12.08
CA ALA A 262 8.12 13.50 11.79
C ALA A 262 9.15 12.76 10.92
N ALA A 263 9.48 11.51 11.24
CA ALA A 263 10.36 10.69 10.42
C ALA A 263 9.77 10.43 9.02
N ASN A 264 8.48 10.12 8.94
CA ASN A 264 7.80 9.92 7.66
C ASN A 264 7.72 11.21 6.83
N TYR A 265 7.56 12.36 7.48
CA TYR A 265 7.59 13.65 6.80
C TYR A 265 8.97 13.92 6.19
N ALA A 266 10.05 13.73 6.95
CA ALA A 266 11.41 13.85 6.44
C ALA A 266 11.69 12.92 5.25
N ARG A 267 11.19 11.68 5.29
CA ARG A 267 11.30 10.73 4.18
C ARG A 267 10.76 11.28 2.86
N LYS A 268 9.66 12.04 2.88
CA LYS A 268 9.09 12.66 1.66
C LYS A 268 10.05 13.62 0.99
N TYR A 269 10.94 14.24 1.78
CA TYR A 269 11.97 15.18 1.31
C TYR A 269 13.34 14.54 1.13
N ALA A 270 13.45 13.22 1.31
CA ALA A 270 14.69 12.50 1.11
C ALA A 270 15.07 12.51 -0.38
N ALA A 271 15.71 13.59 -0.82
CA ALA A 271 16.30 13.70 -2.14
C ALA A 271 17.52 12.80 -2.27
N GLY A 272 17.80 12.28 -3.44
CA GLY A 272 18.96 11.43 -3.69
C GLY A 272 19.02 11.01 -5.16
N ASN A 273 20.07 10.23 -5.47
CA ASN A 273 20.15 9.56 -6.77
C ASN A 273 19.00 8.54 -6.91
N CYS A 274 18.90 7.89 -8.07
CA CYS A 274 17.81 6.95 -8.36
C CYS A 274 17.74 5.73 -7.41
N GLU A 275 18.75 5.49 -6.56
CA GLU A 275 18.86 4.29 -5.74
C GLU A 275 18.48 4.54 -4.28
N THR A 276 18.95 5.63 -3.67
CA THR A 276 18.68 5.92 -2.25
C THR A 276 18.71 7.41 -1.92
N GLY A 277 17.91 7.80 -0.93
CA GLY A 277 17.92 9.13 -0.32
C GLY A 277 17.63 9.04 1.17
N VAL A 278 18.25 9.89 1.94
CA VAL A 278 18.06 10.01 3.40
C VAL A 278 17.86 11.48 3.76
N LYS A 279 16.98 11.77 4.69
CA LYS A 279 16.74 13.13 5.19
C LYS A 279 16.46 13.10 6.69
N LEU A 280 17.17 13.95 7.43
CA LEU A 280 16.89 14.23 8.83
C LEU A 280 15.75 15.24 8.94
N TYR A 281 14.83 15.02 9.90
CA TYR A 281 13.81 15.98 10.27
C TYR A 281 14.48 17.10 11.08
N ASP A 282 14.61 18.27 10.46
CA ASP A 282 15.26 19.45 11.01
C ASP A 282 14.26 20.59 11.26
N GLU A 283 14.73 21.71 11.81
CA GLU A 283 13.92 22.88 12.11
C GLU A 283 13.27 23.52 10.86
N GLU A 284 13.85 23.35 9.69
CA GLU A 284 13.28 23.84 8.43
C GLU A 284 12.07 23.00 8.02
N LEU A 285 12.20 21.67 8.07
CA LEU A 285 11.10 20.74 7.81
C LEU A 285 10.00 20.87 8.86
N LYS A 286 10.34 21.14 10.12
CA LYS A 286 9.36 21.39 11.17
C LYS A 286 8.49 22.59 10.85
N LYS A 287 9.08 23.71 10.45
CA LYS A 287 8.32 24.92 10.05
C LYS A 287 7.42 24.69 8.84
N GLN A 288 7.85 23.86 7.89
CA GLN A 288 7.03 23.50 6.73
C GLN A 288 5.86 22.59 7.13
N SER A 289 6.10 21.61 8.00
CA SER A 289 5.07 20.71 8.52
C SER A 289 4.00 21.43 9.33
N ASP A 290 4.41 22.44 10.14
CA ASP A 290 3.49 23.23 10.96
C ASP A 290 2.64 24.23 10.12
N ALA A 291 3.01 24.47 8.86
CA ALA A 291 2.32 25.37 7.93
C ALA A 291 1.33 24.65 6.99
N GLU A 292 1.37 23.32 6.87
CA GLU A 292 0.48 22.47 6.08
C GLU A 292 -0.73 22.02 6.91
#